data_bafc0e3b9dbc56bd0e723051dd2a7cd0
#
_entry.id   bafc0e3b9dbc56bd0e723051dd2a7cd0
#
_cell.length_a   1.000
_cell.length_b   1.000
_cell.length_c   1.000
_cell.angle_alpha   90.00
_cell.angle_beta   90.00
_cell.angle_gamma   90.00
#
_symmetry.space_group_name_H-M   'P 1'
#
loop_
_entity.id
_entity.type
_entity.pdbx_description
1 polymer ?
#
loop_
_entity_poly.entity_id
_entity_poly.type
_entity_poly.pdbx_seq_one_letter_code
_entity_poly.pdbx_strand_id
1 'polypeptide(L)'
;MENRENEHVEFKKSTGELKEAMISLVSMLNKCGYGTVYFGIKNNGEIVGQQIGALTTRDISGEIKIRIKPRVTPKIDILDFDGKKVISVYVQGEDLPYSAYDRYYIRSDDEDNVMSGDELERFFANRNYDYSQWENQTTEYTVDDIDERLLIEYVNKGNDCGRINFLYRDAETTLRKLNLLDGEYLNNAGYYLFSDKKPLLLKLATYPTDERLSFSDMKQFYGNIFECINEAVKYVTNNIRWKAEIKGIERIETPEIPVEAFREIIVNSFAHMKVNSTSSNEIYITPSKIHIYNPGPLVPGTDPQMFASGEQGSMIRNPLIATVLYYNRTIDAFGTGFERVFRLCTNIKYRYGSNQFGFTFEFLREHSDGANDPTNNLTNDPINDSINDSINESIKLSKKELTAAETKLLKIILTGKKYTKYDFAAAIGKSPSTIQRYLKHLTELGLIRRSGSNKNGQWISVSQQDI
;
A
#
# COMPACT_ATOMS: atom_id res chain seq x y z
N MET A 1 -9.95 -21.67 5.98
CA MET A 1 -11.17 -20.94 5.65
C MET A 1 -11.23 -19.73 6.57
N GLU A 2 -11.47 -18.53 6.06
CA GLU A 2 -11.63 -17.35 6.88
C GLU A 2 -12.89 -17.48 7.73
N ASN A 3 -12.80 -17.05 8.99
CA ASN A 3 -13.88 -17.26 9.95
C ASN A 3 -14.87 -16.09 10.02
N ARG A 4 -14.73 -15.07 9.18
CA ARG A 4 -15.58 -13.86 9.11
C ARG A 4 -15.67 -13.33 7.70
N GLU A 5 -16.78 -12.65 7.42
CA GLU A 5 -16.93 -11.82 6.22
C GLU A 5 -15.93 -10.65 6.23
N ASN A 6 -15.47 -10.25 5.04
CA ASN A 6 -14.51 -9.16 4.85
C ASN A 6 -14.59 -8.60 3.41
N GLU A 7 -13.59 -7.84 3.02
CA GLU A 7 -13.53 -7.23 1.67
C GLU A 7 -13.48 -8.26 0.51
N HIS A 8 -13.18 -9.54 0.78
CA HIS A 8 -12.98 -10.59 -0.23
C HIS A 8 -13.85 -11.82 -0.02
N VAL A 9 -14.53 -11.93 1.11
CA VAL A 9 -15.28 -13.12 1.50
C VAL A 9 -16.66 -12.75 2.03
N GLU A 10 -17.66 -13.47 1.52
CA GLU A 10 -19.05 -13.34 1.92
C GLU A 10 -19.66 -14.70 2.23
N PHE A 11 -20.54 -14.77 3.23
CA PHE A 11 -21.27 -15.96 3.62
C PHE A 11 -22.75 -15.83 3.28
N LYS A 12 -23.34 -16.91 2.77
CA LYS A 12 -24.77 -17.01 2.50
C LYS A 12 -25.28 -18.34 3.05
N LYS A 13 -26.40 -18.27 3.74
CA LYS A 13 -27.00 -19.46 4.36
C LYS A 13 -27.37 -20.53 3.34
N SER A 14 -27.80 -20.12 2.16
CA SER A 14 -28.17 -21.02 1.08
C SER A 14 -28.19 -20.33 -0.29
N THR A 15 -28.31 -21.12 -1.36
CA THR A 15 -28.52 -20.61 -2.72
C THR A 15 -29.85 -19.85 -2.93
N GLY A 16 -30.73 -19.81 -1.94
CA GLY A 16 -31.90 -18.93 -1.92
C GLY A 16 -31.51 -17.43 -1.90
N GLU A 17 -30.28 -17.11 -1.46
CA GLU A 17 -29.72 -15.76 -1.40
C GLU A 17 -28.79 -15.47 -2.60
N LEU A 18 -29.08 -16.10 -3.76
CA LEU A 18 -28.23 -16.00 -4.96
C LEU A 18 -28.12 -14.58 -5.50
N LYS A 19 -29.19 -13.79 -5.37
CA LYS A 19 -29.20 -12.40 -5.81
C LYS A 19 -28.22 -11.55 -5.00
N GLU A 20 -28.25 -11.65 -3.69
CA GLU A 20 -27.37 -10.98 -2.75
C GLU A 20 -25.93 -11.43 -3.00
N ALA A 21 -25.72 -12.71 -3.21
CA ALA A 21 -24.41 -13.26 -3.56
C ALA A 21 -23.82 -12.66 -4.87
N MET A 22 -24.65 -12.43 -5.90
CA MET A 22 -24.20 -11.75 -7.13
C MET A 22 -23.80 -10.30 -6.87
N ILE A 23 -24.52 -9.60 -6.01
CA ILE A 23 -24.20 -8.22 -5.60
C ILE A 23 -22.86 -8.20 -4.86
N SER A 24 -22.67 -9.11 -3.89
CA SER A 24 -21.42 -9.20 -3.15
C SER A 24 -20.23 -9.56 -4.04
N LEU A 25 -20.38 -10.51 -4.98
CA LEU A 25 -19.34 -10.83 -5.95
C LEU A 25 -18.94 -9.61 -6.80
N VAL A 26 -19.91 -8.83 -7.28
CA VAL A 26 -19.65 -7.62 -8.07
C VAL A 26 -19.00 -6.53 -7.20
N SER A 27 -19.46 -6.35 -5.97
CA SER A 27 -18.89 -5.41 -5.02
C SER A 27 -17.41 -5.71 -4.75
N MET A 28 -17.07 -6.99 -4.50
CA MET A 28 -15.71 -7.47 -4.29
C MET A 28 -14.85 -7.34 -5.56
N LEU A 29 -15.39 -7.70 -6.75
CA LEU A 29 -14.72 -7.49 -8.03
C LEU A 29 -14.35 -6.01 -8.25
N ASN A 30 -15.26 -5.09 -7.98
CA ASN A 30 -15.03 -3.67 -8.16
C ASN A 30 -14.08 -3.07 -7.14
N LYS A 31 -13.99 -3.65 -5.95
CA LYS A 31 -13.08 -3.19 -4.89
C LYS A 31 -11.68 -3.77 -5.05
N CYS A 32 -11.59 -5.09 -5.28
CA CYS A 32 -10.37 -5.87 -5.12
C CYS A 32 -9.95 -6.62 -6.38
N GLY A 33 -10.83 -6.72 -7.40
CA GLY A 33 -10.60 -7.53 -8.60
C GLY A 33 -10.93 -9.01 -8.43
N TYR A 34 -11.23 -9.48 -7.21
CA TYR A 34 -11.62 -10.86 -6.93
C TYR A 34 -12.50 -10.95 -5.68
N GLY A 35 -13.20 -12.09 -5.54
CA GLY A 35 -13.98 -12.35 -4.33
C GLY A 35 -14.50 -13.78 -4.26
N THR A 36 -14.88 -14.20 -3.06
CA THR A 36 -15.42 -15.54 -2.80
C THR A 36 -16.74 -15.45 -2.02
N VAL A 37 -17.76 -16.15 -2.51
CA VAL A 37 -18.99 -16.35 -1.74
C VAL A 37 -19.13 -17.83 -1.35
N TYR A 38 -19.48 -18.08 -0.09
CA TYR A 38 -19.74 -19.43 0.42
C TYR A 38 -21.22 -19.60 0.71
N PHE A 39 -21.87 -20.59 0.09
CA PHE A 39 -23.24 -20.98 0.39
C PHE A 39 -23.27 -22.19 1.34
N GLY A 40 -24.07 -22.09 2.39
CA GLY A 40 -24.18 -23.07 3.46
C GLY A 40 -23.49 -22.63 4.76
N ILE A 41 -23.18 -21.33 4.87
CA ILE A 41 -22.59 -20.70 6.05
C ILE A 41 -23.45 -19.51 6.45
N LYS A 42 -23.73 -19.33 7.73
CA LYS A 42 -24.38 -18.12 8.27
C LYS A 42 -23.36 -16.97 8.40
N ASN A 43 -23.82 -15.73 8.44
CA ASN A 43 -22.98 -14.54 8.62
C ASN A 43 -22.09 -14.58 9.88
N ASN A 44 -22.50 -15.35 10.91
CA ASN A 44 -21.70 -15.56 12.11
C ASN A 44 -20.59 -16.64 11.94
N GLY A 45 -20.41 -17.20 10.74
CA GLY A 45 -19.44 -18.25 10.45
C GLY A 45 -19.92 -19.68 10.76
N GLU A 46 -21.14 -19.87 11.24
CA GLU A 46 -21.69 -21.20 11.54
C GLU A 46 -21.97 -21.98 10.25
N ILE A 47 -21.33 -23.13 10.09
CA ILE A 47 -21.54 -24.03 8.95
C ILE A 47 -22.86 -24.79 9.14
N VAL A 48 -23.86 -24.44 8.37
CA VAL A 48 -25.17 -25.13 8.35
C VAL A 48 -25.25 -26.18 7.26
N GLY A 49 -24.44 -26.03 6.19
CA GLY A 49 -24.49 -26.84 4.99
C GLY A 49 -25.71 -26.51 4.11
N GLN A 50 -25.69 -27.01 2.89
CA GLN A 50 -26.86 -26.94 2.02
C GLN A 50 -27.02 -28.20 1.18
N GLN A 51 -28.24 -28.43 0.71
CA GLN A 51 -28.51 -29.51 -0.25
C GLN A 51 -27.99 -29.12 -1.65
N ILE A 52 -27.26 -30.06 -2.27
CA ILE A 52 -26.67 -29.86 -3.59
C ILE A 52 -27.30 -30.87 -4.54
N GLY A 53 -28.10 -30.39 -5.47
CA GLY A 53 -28.66 -31.18 -6.55
C GLY A 53 -27.70 -31.29 -7.76
N ALA A 54 -28.00 -32.12 -8.69
CA ALA A 54 -27.17 -32.38 -9.89
C ALA A 54 -26.94 -31.13 -10.76
N LEU A 55 -27.80 -30.12 -10.69
CA LEU A 55 -27.71 -28.90 -11.48
C LEU A 55 -27.30 -27.65 -10.69
N THR A 56 -27.17 -27.73 -9.37
CA THR A 56 -26.96 -26.54 -8.50
C THR A 56 -25.75 -25.71 -8.93
N THR A 57 -24.59 -26.31 -9.15
CA THR A 57 -23.37 -25.60 -9.57
C THR A 57 -23.49 -25.00 -10.97
N ARG A 58 -24.22 -25.71 -11.87
CA ARG A 58 -24.49 -25.24 -13.24
C ARG A 58 -25.41 -24.02 -13.23
N ASP A 59 -26.44 -24.03 -12.39
CA ASP A 59 -27.39 -22.95 -12.25
C ASP A 59 -26.71 -21.70 -11.68
N ILE A 60 -25.88 -21.84 -10.65
CA ILE A 60 -25.05 -20.74 -10.11
C ILE A 60 -24.13 -20.16 -11.21
N SER A 61 -23.39 -21.02 -11.93
CA SER A 61 -22.53 -20.57 -13.03
C SER A 61 -23.30 -19.89 -14.15
N GLY A 62 -24.51 -20.37 -14.45
CA GLY A 62 -25.43 -19.77 -15.43
C GLY A 62 -25.87 -18.37 -15.04
N GLU A 63 -26.32 -18.20 -13.79
CA GLU A 63 -26.74 -16.89 -13.25
C GLU A 63 -25.58 -15.90 -13.22
N ILE A 64 -24.38 -16.29 -12.81
CA ILE A 64 -23.18 -15.43 -12.85
C ILE A 64 -22.95 -14.90 -14.26
N LYS A 65 -22.93 -15.78 -15.26
CA LYS A 65 -22.69 -15.42 -16.67
C LYS A 65 -23.78 -14.51 -17.27
N ILE A 66 -25.00 -14.60 -16.78
CA ILE A 66 -26.13 -13.79 -17.26
C ILE A 66 -26.19 -12.46 -16.55
N ARG A 67 -25.97 -12.44 -15.23
CA ARG A 67 -26.25 -11.27 -14.37
C ARG A 67 -25.05 -10.38 -14.15
N ILE A 68 -23.82 -10.92 -14.20
CA ILE A 68 -22.60 -10.12 -14.04
C ILE A 68 -22.09 -9.67 -15.40
N LYS A 69 -21.86 -8.38 -15.53
CA LYS A 69 -21.31 -7.74 -16.74
C LYS A 69 -20.20 -6.75 -16.37
N PRO A 70 -19.03 -6.75 -17.06
CA PRO A 70 -18.59 -7.72 -18.09
C PRO A 70 -18.65 -9.17 -17.60
N ARG A 71 -18.55 -10.13 -18.55
CA ARG A 71 -18.63 -11.55 -18.21
C ARG A 71 -17.43 -11.99 -17.36
N VAL A 72 -17.70 -12.74 -16.31
CA VAL A 72 -16.69 -13.37 -15.48
C VAL A 72 -16.91 -14.88 -15.44
N THR A 73 -15.83 -15.65 -15.32
CA THR A 73 -15.91 -17.11 -15.22
C THR A 73 -15.68 -17.53 -13.77
N PRO A 74 -16.71 -18.08 -13.09
CA PRO A 74 -16.55 -18.52 -11.71
C PRO A 74 -15.77 -19.84 -11.62
N LYS A 75 -14.99 -20.01 -10.56
CA LYS A 75 -14.52 -21.29 -10.08
C LYS A 75 -15.44 -21.72 -8.95
N ILE A 76 -16.10 -22.88 -9.10
CA ILE A 76 -17.08 -23.39 -8.14
C ILE A 76 -16.58 -24.73 -7.59
N ASP A 77 -16.37 -24.78 -6.28
CA ASP A 77 -15.91 -25.97 -5.56
C ASP A 77 -16.99 -26.37 -4.50
N ILE A 78 -17.09 -27.67 -4.24
CA ILE A 78 -17.93 -28.21 -3.16
C ILE A 78 -17.00 -28.67 -2.05
N LEU A 79 -17.16 -28.06 -0.88
CA LEU A 79 -16.40 -28.38 0.32
C LEU A 79 -17.28 -29.22 1.25
N ASP A 80 -16.69 -30.20 1.92
CA ASP A 80 -17.38 -31.03 2.92
C ASP A 80 -16.79 -30.76 4.30
N PHE A 81 -17.64 -30.40 5.24
CA PHE A 81 -17.29 -30.15 6.65
C PHE A 81 -18.14 -31.07 7.52
N ASP A 82 -17.61 -32.23 7.90
CA ASP A 82 -18.29 -33.22 8.76
C ASP A 82 -19.68 -33.59 8.20
N GLY A 83 -19.79 -33.83 6.90
CA GLY A 83 -21.02 -34.19 6.20
C GLY A 83 -21.91 -33.02 5.82
N LYS A 84 -21.55 -31.79 6.19
CA LYS A 84 -22.22 -30.55 5.77
C LYS A 84 -21.54 -30.01 4.51
N LYS A 85 -22.26 -29.97 3.41
CA LYS A 85 -21.73 -29.49 2.14
C LYS A 85 -21.88 -27.98 2.02
N VAL A 86 -20.80 -27.31 1.64
CA VAL A 86 -20.70 -25.86 1.38
C VAL A 86 -20.26 -25.66 -0.06
N ILE A 87 -20.89 -24.73 -0.78
CA ILE A 87 -20.46 -24.36 -2.13
C ILE A 87 -19.60 -23.10 -2.02
N SER A 88 -18.36 -23.17 -2.51
CA SER A 88 -17.46 -22.03 -2.67
C SER A 88 -17.55 -21.54 -4.10
N VAL A 89 -17.81 -20.25 -4.30
CA VAL A 89 -17.87 -19.58 -5.60
C VAL A 89 -16.82 -18.46 -5.61
N TYR A 90 -15.72 -18.67 -6.31
CA TYR A 90 -14.66 -17.70 -6.51
C TYR A 90 -14.81 -17.05 -7.88
N VAL A 91 -14.63 -15.74 -7.94
CA VAL A 91 -14.55 -14.96 -9.18
C VAL A 91 -13.33 -14.06 -9.15
N GLN A 92 -12.78 -13.83 -10.34
CA GLN A 92 -11.69 -12.87 -10.56
C GLN A 92 -11.92 -12.20 -11.91
N GLY A 93 -11.59 -10.90 -12.00
CA GLY A 93 -11.73 -10.15 -13.24
C GLY A 93 -11.05 -8.78 -13.19
N GLU A 94 -10.69 -8.30 -14.38
CA GLU A 94 -9.93 -7.05 -14.59
C GLU A 94 -10.73 -6.00 -15.39
N ASP A 95 -11.89 -6.37 -15.95
CA ASP A 95 -12.70 -5.51 -16.82
C ASP A 95 -13.62 -4.56 -16.04
N LEU A 96 -13.07 -3.86 -15.05
CA LEU A 96 -13.81 -2.92 -14.20
C LEU A 96 -14.48 -1.79 -15.00
N PRO A 97 -15.66 -1.25 -14.56
CA PRO A 97 -16.45 -1.72 -13.43
C PRO A 97 -17.42 -2.84 -13.82
N TYR A 98 -17.62 -3.80 -12.89
CA TYR A 98 -18.62 -4.85 -13.01
C TYR A 98 -19.98 -4.38 -12.50
N SER A 99 -21.04 -4.89 -13.11
CA SER A 99 -22.43 -4.65 -12.68
C SER A 99 -23.16 -5.96 -12.42
N ALA A 100 -24.12 -5.95 -11.50
CA ALA A 100 -25.12 -6.99 -11.32
C ALA A 100 -26.51 -6.36 -11.35
N TYR A 101 -27.47 -6.99 -12.07
CA TYR A 101 -28.83 -6.47 -12.21
C TYR A 101 -28.89 -5.02 -12.70
N ASP A 102 -28.00 -4.68 -13.66
CA ASP A 102 -27.85 -3.35 -14.26
C ASP A 102 -27.49 -2.22 -13.26
N ARG A 103 -26.90 -2.59 -12.10
CA ARG A 103 -26.37 -1.66 -11.11
C ARG A 103 -24.93 -2.00 -10.78
N TYR A 104 -24.17 -0.98 -10.41
CA TYR A 104 -22.78 -1.07 -9.99
C TYR A 104 -22.68 -0.97 -8.47
N TYR A 105 -21.91 -1.86 -7.87
CA TYR A 105 -21.73 -1.94 -6.43
C TYR A 105 -20.24 -1.94 -6.08
N ILE A 106 -19.90 -1.43 -4.90
CA ILE A 106 -18.53 -1.45 -4.36
C ILE A 106 -18.54 -1.88 -2.90
N ARG A 107 -17.57 -2.69 -2.52
CA ARG A 107 -17.43 -3.22 -1.16
C ARG A 107 -16.82 -2.18 -0.22
N SER A 108 -17.34 -2.07 1.01
CA SER A 108 -16.76 -1.30 2.10
C SER A 108 -16.84 -2.17 3.35
N ASP A 109 -15.71 -2.71 3.78
CA ASP A 109 -15.62 -3.77 4.79
C ASP A 109 -16.45 -5.01 4.40
N ASP A 110 -17.60 -5.24 5.05
CA ASP A 110 -18.56 -6.32 4.78
C ASP A 110 -19.88 -5.83 4.14
N GLU A 111 -19.97 -4.54 3.77
CA GLU A 111 -21.17 -3.96 3.18
C GLU A 111 -21.04 -3.73 1.66
N ASP A 112 -22.14 -4.02 0.94
CA ASP A 112 -22.28 -3.81 -0.50
C ASP A 112 -23.01 -2.50 -0.79
N ASN A 113 -22.27 -1.48 -1.21
CA ASN A 113 -22.82 -0.16 -1.48
C ASN A 113 -23.04 0.06 -2.99
N VAL A 114 -24.13 0.72 -3.37
CA VAL A 114 -24.37 1.17 -4.75
C VAL A 114 -23.38 2.30 -5.06
N MET A 115 -22.65 2.18 -6.16
CA MET A 115 -21.76 3.26 -6.61
C MET A 115 -22.53 4.53 -6.97
N SER A 116 -22.00 5.66 -6.54
CA SER A 116 -22.47 6.97 -6.97
C SER A 116 -22.11 7.26 -8.44
N GLY A 117 -22.75 8.26 -9.04
CA GLY A 117 -22.42 8.73 -10.39
C GLY A 117 -20.94 9.13 -10.52
N ASP A 118 -20.39 9.84 -9.51
CA ASP A 118 -19.00 10.28 -9.50
C ASP A 118 -18.00 9.10 -9.40
N GLU A 119 -18.35 8.05 -8.66
CA GLU A 119 -17.52 6.83 -8.58
C GLU A 119 -17.52 6.11 -9.92
N LEU A 120 -18.68 5.99 -10.58
CA LEU A 120 -18.79 5.39 -11.89
C LEU A 120 -18.03 6.17 -12.97
N GLU A 121 -18.12 7.49 -12.95
CA GLU A 121 -17.37 8.35 -13.88
C GLU A 121 -15.85 8.10 -13.73
N ARG A 122 -15.35 7.98 -12.49
CA ARG A 122 -13.94 7.65 -12.22
C ARG A 122 -13.54 6.27 -12.73
N PHE A 123 -14.41 5.25 -12.56
CA PHE A 123 -14.15 3.91 -13.10
C PHE A 123 -14.07 3.92 -14.62
N PHE A 124 -15.01 4.58 -15.30
CA PHE A 124 -15.02 4.65 -16.76
C PHE A 124 -13.87 5.52 -17.31
N ALA A 125 -13.53 6.61 -16.65
CA ALA A 125 -12.37 7.41 -17.00
C ALA A 125 -11.07 6.61 -16.88
N ASN A 126 -10.94 5.78 -15.84
CA ASN A 126 -9.77 4.91 -15.66
C ASN A 126 -9.73 3.75 -16.67
N ARG A 127 -10.87 3.18 -17.06
CA ARG A 127 -10.96 2.10 -18.05
C ARG A 127 -10.54 2.54 -19.45
N ASN A 128 -10.94 3.76 -19.84
CA ASN A 128 -10.62 4.32 -21.15
C ASN A 128 -9.22 4.93 -21.22
N TYR A 129 -8.49 4.96 -20.09
CA TYR A 129 -7.13 5.46 -20.04
C TYR A 129 -6.17 4.35 -20.48
N ASP A 130 -5.88 4.29 -21.79
CA ASP A 130 -4.75 3.53 -22.30
C ASP A 130 -3.48 4.27 -21.87
N TYR A 131 -2.85 3.77 -20.84
CA TYR A 131 -1.64 4.35 -20.27
C TYR A 131 -0.51 4.48 -21.31
N SER A 132 -0.49 3.56 -22.30
CA SER A 132 0.51 3.56 -23.35
C SER A 132 0.24 4.66 -24.40
N GLN A 133 -1.01 5.11 -24.56
CA GLN A 133 -1.36 6.17 -25.51
C GLN A 133 -0.99 7.56 -25.01
N TRP A 134 -1.07 7.81 -23.68
CA TRP A 134 -0.76 9.14 -23.15
C TRP A 134 0.67 9.58 -23.47
N GLU A 135 1.66 8.70 -23.33
CA GLU A 135 3.05 9.01 -23.59
C GLU A 135 3.32 9.42 -25.04
N ASN A 136 2.55 8.86 -25.98
CA ASN A 136 2.67 9.07 -27.42
C ASN A 136 1.79 10.22 -27.94
N GLN A 137 0.96 10.84 -27.10
CA GLN A 137 0.17 12.00 -27.52
C GLN A 137 1.07 13.18 -27.83
N THR A 138 0.83 13.80 -28.99
CA THR A 138 1.57 14.97 -29.48
C THR A 138 1.28 16.17 -28.60
N THR A 139 2.31 16.93 -28.28
CA THR A 139 2.23 18.22 -27.58
C THR A 139 2.32 19.40 -28.58
N GLU A 140 2.25 20.62 -28.08
CA GLU A 140 2.52 21.83 -28.85
C GLU A 140 4.00 22.24 -28.88
N TYR A 141 4.87 21.51 -28.16
CA TYR A 141 6.30 21.81 -28.00
C TYR A 141 7.14 21.09 -29.04
N THR A 142 8.25 21.71 -29.40
CA THR A 142 9.18 21.25 -30.45
C THR A 142 10.56 20.96 -29.88
N VAL A 143 11.52 20.66 -30.75
CA VAL A 143 12.94 20.47 -30.38
C VAL A 143 13.59 21.73 -29.79
N ASP A 144 13.02 22.91 -30.02
CA ASP A 144 13.50 24.17 -29.45
C ASP A 144 13.14 24.35 -27.97
N ASP A 145 12.23 23.50 -27.43
CA ASP A 145 11.72 23.55 -26.07
C ASP A 145 12.38 22.53 -25.14
N ILE A 146 13.52 21.96 -25.52
CA ILE A 146 14.26 20.99 -24.72
C ILE A 146 15.52 21.57 -24.07
N ASP A 147 15.99 20.97 -22.99
CA ASP A 147 17.35 21.13 -22.50
C ASP A 147 18.29 20.22 -23.30
N GLU A 148 18.91 20.79 -24.36
CA GLU A 148 19.81 20.06 -25.24
C GLU A 148 21.03 19.51 -24.47
N ARG A 149 21.53 20.23 -23.46
CA ARG A 149 22.67 19.76 -22.65
C ARG A 149 22.31 18.49 -21.88
N LEU A 150 21.12 18.46 -21.31
CA LEU A 150 20.61 17.25 -20.65
C LEU A 150 20.52 16.09 -21.65
N LEU A 151 20.04 16.32 -22.87
CA LEU A 151 19.96 15.28 -23.90
C LEU A 151 21.35 14.76 -24.32
N ILE A 152 22.34 15.63 -24.45
CA ILE A 152 23.73 15.23 -24.72
C ILE A 152 24.31 14.40 -23.57
N GLU A 153 24.15 14.83 -22.31
CA GLU A 153 24.60 14.10 -21.13
C GLU A 153 23.91 12.73 -21.05
N TYR A 154 22.61 12.67 -21.35
CA TYR A 154 21.83 11.43 -21.40
C TYR A 154 22.42 10.43 -22.41
N VAL A 155 22.69 10.87 -23.66
CA VAL A 155 23.26 9.99 -24.68
C VAL A 155 24.65 9.51 -24.29
N ASN A 156 25.52 10.40 -23.78
CA ASN A 156 26.85 10.04 -23.33
C ASN A 156 26.78 8.96 -22.21
N LYS A 157 25.97 9.20 -21.19
CA LYS A 157 25.78 8.22 -20.10
C LYS A 157 25.23 6.88 -20.60
N GLY A 158 24.32 6.90 -21.58
CA GLY A 158 23.76 5.70 -22.20
C GLY A 158 24.82 4.90 -22.98
N ASN A 159 25.74 5.61 -23.67
CA ASN A 159 26.88 4.97 -24.32
C ASN A 159 27.88 4.39 -23.33
N ASP A 160 28.22 5.13 -22.27
CA ASP A 160 29.16 4.68 -21.22
C ASP A 160 28.68 3.39 -20.54
N CYS A 161 27.37 3.22 -20.38
CA CYS A 161 26.81 1.98 -19.82
C CYS A 161 26.44 0.92 -20.87
N GLY A 162 26.71 1.17 -22.17
CA GLY A 162 26.52 0.22 -23.26
C GLY A 162 25.05 -0.03 -23.64
N ARG A 163 24.12 0.85 -23.24
CA ARG A 163 22.69 0.71 -23.52
C ARG A 163 22.21 1.58 -24.69
N ILE A 164 23.01 2.57 -25.09
CA ILE A 164 22.86 3.38 -26.32
C ILE A 164 24.05 3.06 -27.25
N ASN A 165 23.79 2.91 -28.52
CA ASN A 165 24.78 2.56 -29.55
C ASN A 165 24.91 3.62 -30.65
N PHE A 166 24.48 4.84 -30.37
CA PHE A 166 24.63 5.97 -31.32
C PHE A 166 25.20 7.19 -30.60
N LEU A 167 25.91 8.01 -31.36
CA LEU A 167 26.44 9.29 -30.87
C LEU A 167 25.40 10.39 -31.07
N TYR A 168 25.44 11.39 -30.20
CA TYR A 168 24.69 12.62 -30.38
C TYR A 168 25.17 13.33 -31.64
N ARG A 169 24.23 13.76 -32.48
CA ARG A 169 24.49 14.61 -33.65
C ARG A 169 23.73 15.93 -33.56
N ASP A 170 22.43 15.83 -33.33
CA ASP A 170 21.48 16.91 -33.14
C ASP A 170 20.29 16.40 -32.31
N ALA A 171 19.51 17.33 -31.81
CA ALA A 171 18.39 17.05 -30.95
C ALA A 171 17.29 16.26 -31.67
N GLU A 172 16.92 16.68 -32.89
CA GLU A 172 15.83 16.05 -33.65
C GLU A 172 16.13 14.57 -33.94
N THR A 173 17.32 14.30 -34.52
CA THR A 173 17.73 12.92 -34.82
C THR A 173 17.77 12.04 -33.57
N THR A 174 18.21 12.60 -32.45
CA THR A 174 18.30 11.87 -31.19
C THR A 174 16.92 11.54 -30.62
N LEU A 175 16.03 12.54 -30.57
CA LEU A 175 14.67 12.36 -30.05
C LEU A 175 13.85 11.40 -30.92
N ARG A 176 14.02 11.44 -32.26
CA ARG A 176 13.41 10.46 -33.19
C ARG A 176 13.87 9.04 -32.90
N LYS A 177 15.17 8.82 -32.66
CA LYS A 177 15.71 7.49 -32.30
C LYS A 177 15.14 6.96 -30.96
N LEU A 178 14.79 7.87 -30.08
CA LEU A 178 14.18 7.54 -28.78
C LEU A 178 12.64 7.44 -28.83
N ASN A 179 12.02 7.64 -30.00
CA ASN A 179 10.57 7.70 -30.20
C ASN A 179 9.89 8.82 -29.37
N LEU A 180 10.55 9.98 -29.25
CA LEU A 180 10.08 11.11 -28.45
C LEU A 180 9.51 12.26 -29.29
N LEU A 181 9.46 12.11 -30.62
CA LEU A 181 8.87 13.04 -31.56
C LEU A 181 7.75 12.39 -32.37
N ASP A 182 6.66 13.13 -32.55
CA ASP A 182 5.61 12.88 -33.52
C ASP A 182 5.57 14.06 -34.52
N GLY A 183 5.97 13.79 -35.77
CA GLY A 183 6.23 14.88 -36.73
C GLY A 183 7.35 15.82 -36.28
N GLU A 184 7.05 17.10 -36.09
CA GLU A 184 7.98 18.14 -35.62
C GLU A 184 7.82 18.40 -34.10
N TYR A 185 6.82 17.79 -33.48
CA TYR A 185 6.45 18.06 -32.09
C TYR A 185 6.94 16.96 -31.14
N LEU A 186 7.24 17.35 -29.91
CA LEU A 186 7.47 16.39 -28.83
C LEU A 186 6.17 15.64 -28.51
N ASN A 187 6.27 14.35 -28.28
CA ASN A 187 5.21 13.66 -27.56
C ASN A 187 5.30 13.93 -26.05
N ASN A 188 4.28 13.52 -25.27
CA ASN A 188 4.28 13.73 -23.84
C ASN A 188 5.53 13.15 -23.16
N ALA A 189 6.01 11.97 -23.56
CA ALA A 189 7.23 11.41 -22.97
C ALA A 189 8.45 12.31 -23.21
N GLY A 190 8.63 12.80 -24.43
CA GLY A 190 9.72 13.74 -24.78
C GLY A 190 9.64 15.04 -23.98
N TYR A 191 8.45 15.61 -23.91
CA TYR A 191 8.20 16.83 -23.15
C TYR A 191 8.52 16.69 -21.66
N TYR A 192 8.01 15.62 -21.02
CA TYR A 192 8.25 15.42 -19.58
C TYR A 192 9.66 14.97 -19.24
N LEU A 193 10.38 14.33 -20.16
CA LEU A 193 11.77 13.88 -19.95
C LEU A 193 12.80 15.00 -20.18
N PHE A 194 12.64 15.81 -21.23
CA PHE A 194 13.72 16.69 -21.69
C PHE A 194 13.36 18.17 -21.83
N SER A 195 12.08 18.57 -21.58
CA SER A 195 11.72 19.98 -21.77
C SER A 195 12.37 20.89 -20.74
N ASP A 196 12.77 22.10 -21.21
CA ASP A 196 13.21 23.21 -20.37
C ASP A 196 12.05 24.01 -19.74
N LYS A 197 10.78 23.70 -20.12
CA LYS A 197 9.57 24.36 -19.62
C LYS A 197 9.16 23.87 -18.22
N LYS A 198 9.91 22.91 -17.64
CA LYS A 198 9.71 22.40 -16.26
C LYS A 198 8.30 21.86 -16.01
N PRO A 199 7.88 20.82 -16.74
CA PRO A 199 6.49 20.37 -16.79
C PRO A 199 5.96 19.77 -15.49
N LEU A 200 6.81 19.33 -14.57
CA LEU A 200 6.42 18.63 -13.35
C LEU A 200 6.59 19.47 -12.10
N LEU A 201 5.64 19.35 -11.18
CA LEU A 201 5.74 19.83 -9.82
C LEU A 201 6.11 18.67 -8.89
N LEU A 202 7.21 18.82 -8.17
CA LEU A 202 7.62 17.96 -7.06
C LEU A 202 7.46 18.74 -5.75
N LYS A 203 6.75 18.16 -4.79
CA LYS A 203 6.60 18.73 -3.44
C LYS A 203 7.46 17.98 -2.44
N LEU A 204 8.24 18.70 -1.69
CA LEU A 204 9.18 18.19 -0.70
C LEU A 204 8.92 18.88 0.64
N ALA A 205 8.90 18.13 1.73
CA ALA A 205 8.71 18.70 3.06
C ALA A 205 9.41 17.90 4.15
N THR A 206 9.85 18.58 5.19
CA THR A 206 10.31 17.98 6.45
C THR A 206 9.47 18.53 7.58
N TYR A 207 9.00 17.67 8.46
CA TYR A 207 8.17 17.99 9.60
C TYR A 207 8.89 17.69 10.90
N PRO A 208 8.77 18.55 11.93
CA PRO A 208 9.37 18.29 13.25
C PRO A 208 8.62 17.22 14.04
N THR A 209 7.34 16.98 13.72
CA THR A 209 6.48 15.98 14.38
C THR A 209 5.70 15.16 13.34
N ASP A 210 5.15 14.02 13.75
CA ASP A 210 4.37 13.14 12.88
C ASP A 210 2.96 13.66 12.59
N GLU A 211 2.44 14.59 13.41
CA GLU A 211 1.14 15.26 13.18
C GLU A 211 1.16 16.23 11.99
N ARG A 212 2.33 16.63 11.53
CA ARG A 212 2.53 17.51 10.37
C ARG A 212 1.79 18.86 10.44
N LEU A 213 1.72 19.44 11.62
CA LEU A 213 1.05 20.73 11.85
C LEU A 213 1.91 21.93 11.41
N SER A 214 3.23 21.78 11.37
CA SER A 214 4.17 22.81 10.95
C SER A 214 5.31 22.19 10.15
N PHE A 215 5.89 22.95 9.24
CA PHE A 215 7.04 22.53 8.45
C PHE A 215 8.35 22.93 9.15
N SER A 216 9.35 22.03 9.14
CA SER A 216 10.76 22.43 9.40
C SER A 216 11.38 22.97 8.12
N ASP A 217 11.04 22.36 6.97
CA ASP A 217 11.42 22.78 5.63
C ASP A 217 10.33 22.40 4.65
N MET A 218 10.11 23.24 3.62
CA MET A 218 9.17 22.96 2.54
C MET A 218 9.72 23.52 1.24
N LYS A 219 9.69 22.71 0.19
CA LYS A 219 10.14 23.07 -1.15
C LYS A 219 9.15 22.61 -2.20
N GLN A 220 8.79 23.51 -3.12
CA GLN A 220 8.16 23.19 -4.39
C GLN A 220 9.21 23.32 -5.49
N PHE A 221 9.41 22.25 -6.23
CA PHE A 221 10.40 22.20 -7.30
C PHE A 221 9.70 21.90 -8.63
N TYR A 222 10.01 22.69 -9.64
CA TYR A 222 9.52 22.51 -11.00
C TYR A 222 10.67 22.04 -11.88
N GLY A 223 10.47 20.99 -12.67
CA GLY A 223 11.50 20.42 -13.51
C GLY A 223 10.96 19.38 -14.49
N ASN A 224 11.83 18.84 -15.31
CA ASN A 224 11.59 17.62 -16.05
C ASN A 224 11.80 16.38 -15.12
N ILE A 225 11.54 15.18 -15.63
CA ILE A 225 11.65 13.94 -14.84
C ILE A 225 13.05 13.76 -14.25
N PHE A 226 14.12 14.00 -15.03
CA PHE A 226 15.50 13.82 -14.55
C PHE A 226 15.86 14.82 -13.46
N GLU A 227 15.47 16.08 -13.63
CA GLU A 227 15.69 17.12 -12.62
C GLU A 227 14.92 16.81 -11.33
N CYS A 228 13.65 16.41 -11.46
CA CYS A 228 12.82 16.05 -10.31
C CYS A 228 13.36 14.83 -9.55
N ILE A 229 13.81 13.77 -10.24
CA ILE A 229 14.45 12.61 -9.62
C ILE A 229 15.71 13.04 -8.86
N ASN A 230 16.59 13.82 -9.48
CA ASN A 230 17.83 14.28 -8.86
C ASN A 230 17.55 15.14 -7.63
N GLU A 231 16.61 16.07 -7.73
CA GLU A 231 16.22 16.92 -6.60
C GLU A 231 15.60 16.13 -5.44
N ALA A 232 14.73 15.17 -5.76
CA ALA A 232 14.10 14.30 -4.78
C ALA A 232 15.14 13.47 -4.01
N VAL A 233 16.06 12.82 -4.73
CA VAL A 233 17.15 12.03 -4.12
C VAL A 233 18.05 12.90 -3.26
N LYS A 234 18.44 14.09 -3.77
CA LYS A 234 19.24 15.06 -3.03
C LYS A 234 18.55 15.52 -1.76
N TYR A 235 17.24 15.84 -1.86
CA TYR A 235 16.45 16.29 -0.72
C TYR A 235 16.39 15.22 0.38
N VAL A 236 16.07 13.98 0.03
CA VAL A 236 16.03 12.87 0.99
C VAL A 236 17.41 12.65 1.61
N THR A 237 18.49 12.57 0.80
CA THR A 237 19.86 12.37 1.26
C THR A 237 20.29 13.41 2.29
N ASN A 238 19.90 14.68 2.09
CA ASN A 238 20.27 15.78 2.98
C ASN A 238 19.44 15.84 4.28
N ASN A 239 18.27 15.19 4.31
CA ASN A 239 17.33 15.26 5.44
C ASN A 239 17.17 13.94 6.22
N ILE A 240 17.88 12.88 5.81
CA ILE A 240 17.96 11.62 6.58
C ILE A 240 19.10 11.67 7.59
N ARG A 241 19.06 10.75 8.57
CA ARG A 241 20.11 10.62 9.57
C ARG A 241 21.26 9.81 9.01
N TRP A 242 22.48 10.22 9.39
CA TRP A 242 23.70 9.51 9.06
C TRP A 242 24.41 9.10 10.35
N LYS A 243 24.72 7.82 10.47
CA LYS A 243 25.53 7.29 11.55
C LYS A 243 27.00 7.34 11.16
N ALA A 244 27.82 8.01 11.93
CA ALA A 244 29.26 8.05 11.72
C ALA A 244 29.95 7.08 12.69
N GLU A 245 30.79 6.19 12.19
CA GLU A 245 31.63 5.28 12.96
C GLU A 245 33.09 5.50 12.56
N ILE A 246 33.99 5.49 13.57
CA ILE A 246 35.43 5.55 13.31
C ILE A 246 35.98 4.11 13.34
N LYS A 247 36.47 3.64 12.18
CA LYS A 247 37.15 2.35 12.06
C LYS A 247 38.62 2.58 11.74
N GLY A 248 39.45 2.46 12.76
CA GLY A 248 40.87 2.81 12.65
C GLY A 248 41.04 4.32 12.47
N ILE A 249 41.57 4.75 11.33
CA ILE A 249 41.78 6.18 10.99
C ILE A 249 40.70 6.73 10.05
N GLU A 250 39.77 5.89 9.59
CA GLU A 250 38.71 6.26 8.64
C GLU A 250 37.40 6.50 9.38
N ARG A 251 36.69 7.58 8.97
CA ARG A 251 35.31 7.85 9.35
C ARG A 251 34.41 7.27 8.27
N ILE A 252 33.59 6.29 8.65
CA ILE A 252 32.58 5.68 7.77
C ILE A 252 31.23 6.26 8.15
N GLU A 253 30.53 6.83 7.16
CA GLU A 253 29.18 7.34 7.32
C GLU A 253 28.17 6.40 6.65
N THR A 254 27.19 5.96 7.43
CA THR A 254 26.15 5.05 6.96
C THR A 254 24.79 5.74 7.10
N PRO A 255 23.99 5.86 6.03
CA PRO A 255 22.65 6.42 6.10
C PRO A 255 21.70 5.45 6.84
N GLU A 256 20.71 6.01 7.53
CA GLU A 256 19.66 5.19 8.20
C GLU A 256 18.85 4.36 7.22
N ILE A 257 18.72 4.81 5.95
CA ILE A 257 18.10 4.08 4.85
C ILE A 257 19.10 4.09 3.69
N PRO A 258 19.41 2.92 3.08
CA PRO A 258 20.30 2.85 1.92
C PRO A 258 19.87 3.79 0.80
N VAL A 259 20.79 4.58 0.28
CA VAL A 259 20.51 5.57 -0.78
C VAL A 259 19.90 4.89 -2.01
N GLU A 260 20.40 3.71 -2.35
CA GLU A 260 19.91 2.92 -3.47
C GLU A 260 18.45 2.50 -3.29
N ALA A 261 18.01 2.22 -2.06
CA ALA A 261 16.65 1.80 -1.78
C ALA A 261 15.65 2.94 -1.99
N PHE A 262 15.84 4.10 -1.36
CA PHE A 262 14.90 5.20 -1.57
C PHE A 262 15.01 5.81 -2.98
N ARG A 263 16.20 5.79 -3.60
CA ARG A 263 16.38 6.20 -4.98
C ARG A 263 15.53 5.34 -5.92
N GLU A 264 15.52 4.02 -5.75
CA GLU A 264 14.70 3.10 -6.54
C GLU A 264 13.21 3.43 -6.43
N ILE A 265 12.70 3.64 -5.20
CA ILE A 265 11.29 4.03 -4.99
C ILE A 265 10.98 5.39 -5.61
N ILE A 266 11.88 6.38 -5.49
CA ILE A 266 11.72 7.70 -6.11
C ILE A 266 11.66 7.58 -7.63
N VAL A 267 12.58 6.87 -8.26
CA VAL A 267 12.60 6.70 -9.71
C VAL A 267 11.33 6.00 -10.19
N ASN A 268 10.91 4.93 -9.50
CA ASN A 268 9.68 4.23 -9.80
C ASN A 268 8.45 5.13 -9.66
N SER A 269 8.44 6.06 -8.69
CA SER A 269 7.34 7.00 -8.52
C SER A 269 7.14 7.92 -9.74
N PHE A 270 8.21 8.26 -10.47
CA PHE A 270 8.11 9.02 -11.71
C PHE A 270 7.82 8.13 -12.93
N ALA A 271 8.40 6.94 -13.00
CA ALA A 271 8.14 5.99 -14.09
C ALA A 271 6.69 5.51 -14.13
N HIS A 272 6.04 5.42 -12.96
CA HIS A 272 4.67 4.90 -12.83
C HIS A 272 3.61 5.97 -12.52
N MET A 273 3.95 7.26 -12.46
CA MET A 273 2.99 8.32 -12.17
C MET A 273 1.89 8.42 -13.25
N LYS A 274 0.68 8.74 -12.83
CA LYS A 274 -0.39 9.21 -13.71
C LYS A 274 -0.31 10.72 -13.79
N VAL A 275 0.15 11.23 -14.91
CA VAL A 275 0.25 12.68 -15.11
C VAL A 275 -1.14 13.28 -15.31
N ASN A 276 -1.47 14.26 -14.50
CA ASN A 276 -2.65 15.12 -14.68
C ASN A 276 -2.34 16.52 -14.13
N SER A 277 -3.14 17.51 -14.47
CA SER A 277 -2.93 18.91 -14.11
C SER A 277 -3.04 19.21 -12.60
N THR A 278 -3.52 18.29 -11.79
CA THR A 278 -3.86 18.55 -10.38
C THR A 278 -3.00 17.77 -9.39
N SER A 279 -2.22 16.78 -9.83
CA SER A 279 -1.43 15.91 -8.95
C SER A 279 0.06 16.08 -9.16
N SER A 280 0.81 15.88 -8.09
CA SER A 280 2.27 15.98 -8.05
C SER A 280 2.85 14.79 -7.29
N ASN A 281 4.09 14.42 -7.61
CA ASN A 281 4.86 13.56 -6.74
C ASN A 281 5.16 14.32 -5.44
N GLU A 282 5.02 13.65 -4.31
CA GLU A 282 5.22 14.25 -3.00
C GLU A 282 6.15 13.38 -2.14
N ILE A 283 7.11 14.02 -1.51
CA ILE A 283 8.00 13.36 -0.55
C ILE A 283 8.00 14.18 0.72
N TYR A 284 7.71 13.54 1.84
CA TYR A 284 7.89 14.20 3.12
C TYR A 284 8.59 13.29 4.14
N ILE A 285 9.29 13.95 5.04
CA ILE A 285 10.09 13.32 6.09
C ILE A 285 9.56 13.77 7.43
N THR A 286 9.25 12.82 8.29
CA THR A 286 8.87 13.03 9.70
C THR A 286 9.86 12.32 10.63
N PRO A 287 9.78 12.51 11.95
CA PRO A 287 10.61 11.75 12.90
C PRO A 287 10.49 10.23 12.73
N SER A 288 9.30 9.71 12.38
CA SER A 288 9.03 8.26 12.30
C SER A 288 9.09 7.66 10.91
N LYS A 289 9.07 8.47 9.82
CA LYS A 289 9.00 7.92 8.45
C LYS A 289 9.50 8.86 7.36
N ILE A 290 9.86 8.26 6.23
CA ILE A 290 10.00 8.93 4.93
C ILE A 290 8.86 8.43 4.07
N HIS A 291 8.01 9.35 3.63
CA HIS A 291 6.83 9.07 2.81
C HIS A 291 7.10 9.51 1.38
N ILE A 292 6.88 8.61 0.43
CA ILE A 292 7.00 8.84 -1.01
C ILE A 292 5.66 8.52 -1.65
N TYR A 293 5.05 9.49 -2.29
CA TYR A 293 3.77 9.37 -2.97
C TYR A 293 3.93 9.68 -4.46
N ASN A 294 3.31 8.86 -5.29
CA ASN A 294 3.11 9.17 -6.70
C ASN A 294 1.62 9.13 -7.08
N PRO A 295 1.18 10.07 -7.93
CA PRO A 295 -0.20 10.10 -8.40
C PRO A 295 -0.51 8.90 -9.32
N GLY A 296 -1.74 8.41 -9.20
CA GLY A 296 -2.26 7.25 -9.92
C GLY A 296 -2.17 5.95 -9.12
N PRO A 297 -3.26 5.18 -9.08
CA PRO A 297 -3.29 3.87 -8.41
C PRO A 297 -2.29 2.91 -9.07
N LEU A 298 -2.04 1.78 -8.45
CA LEU A 298 -1.35 0.68 -9.14
C LEU A 298 -2.11 0.30 -10.43
N VAL A 299 -1.37 -0.18 -11.42
CA VAL A 299 -1.98 -0.71 -12.65
C VAL A 299 -2.94 -1.83 -12.27
N PRO A 300 -4.17 -1.89 -12.81
CA PRO A 300 -5.12 -2.95 -12.52
C PRO A 300 -4.50 -4.34 -12.69
N GLY A 301 -4.84 -5.28 -11.79
CA GLY A 301 -4.25 -6.63 -11.78
C GLY A 301 -2.87 -6.72 -11.11
N THR A 302 -2.36 -5.64 -10.53
CA THR A 302 -1.12 -5.67 -9.75
C THR A 302 -1.40 -5.80 -8.25
N ASP A 303 -0.68 -6.72 -7.60
CA ASP A 303 -0.70 -6.89 -6.16
C ASP A 303 0.66 -6.45 -5.58
N PRO A 304 0.68 -5.47 -4.66
CA PRO A 304 1.91 -5.06 -4.00
C PRO A 304 2.67 -6.19 -3.29
N GLN A 305 1.95 -7.19 -2.77
CA GLN A 305 2.57 -8.35 -2.11
C GLN A 305 3.28 -9.26 -3.12
N MET A 306 2.75 -9.42 -4.32
CA MET A 306 3.36 -10.21 -5.38
C MET A 306 4.64 -9.57 -5.94
N PHE A 307 4.76 -8.25 -5.88
CA PHE A 307 6.04 -7.57 -6.16
C PHE A 307 7.09 -7.88 -5.10
N ALA A 308 6.68 -7.98 -3.83
CA ALA A 308 7.58 -8.29 -2.72
C ALA A 308 8.11 -9.73 -2.80
N SER A 309 7.29 -10.69 -3.25
CA SER A 309 7.68 -12.11 -3.43
C SER A 309 8.44 -12.37 -4.73
N GLY A 310 8.48 -11.41 -5.67
CA GLY A 310 9.04 -11.60 -7.01
C GLY A 310 8.19 -12.48 -7.93
N GLU A 311 6.95 -12.78 -7.55
CA GLU A 311 6.02 -13.61 -8.32
C GLU A 311 5.35 -12.86 -9.46
N GLN A 312 5.32 -11.53 -9.39
CA GLN A 312 4.74 -10.67 -10.41
C GLN A 312 5.81 -10.01 -11.27
N GLY A 313 5.69 -10.14 -12.59
CA GLY A 313 6.52 -9.44 -13.55
C GLY A 313 6.24 -7.92 -13.56
N SER A 314 7.15 -7.16 -14.18
CA SER A 314 7.03 -5.70 -14.29
C SER A 314 5.77 -5.31 -15.07
N MET A 315 4.90 -4.51 -14.45
CA MET A 315 3.79 -3.85 -15.11
C MET A 315 4.04 -2.33 -15.09
N ILE A 316 4.40 -1.80 -16.24
CA ILE A 316 4.86 -0.41 -16.36
C ILE A 316 3.71 0.45 -16.89
N ARG A 317 3.38 1.54 -16.17
CA ARG A 317 2.36 2.49 -16.60
C ARG A 317 2.81 3.31 -17.81
N ASN A 318 4.04 3.80 -17.77
CA ASN A 318 4.62 4.67 -18.79
C ASN A 318 5.83 3.95 -19.45
N PRO A 319 5.59 3.01 -20.38
CA PRO A 319 6.64 2.16 -20.94
C PRO A 319 7.69 2.91 -21.74
N LEU A 320 7.33 4.01 -22.43
CA LEU A 320 8.29 4.82 -23.18
C LEU A 320 9.21 5.62 -22.24
N ILE A 321 8.65 6.26 -21.20
CA ILE A 321 9.44 6.92 -20.15
C ILE A 321 10.38 5.92 -19.47
N ALA A 322 9.86 4.75 -19.09
CA ALA A 322 10.67 3.71 -18.46
C ALA A 322 11.79 3.22 -19.38
N THR A 323 11.54 3.06 -20.67
CA THR A 323 12.57 2.68 -21.67
C THR A 323 13.68 3.73 -21.75
N VAL A 324 13.33 5.00 -21.75
CA VAL A 324 14.32 6.09 -21.76
C VAL A 324 15.12 6.11 -20.46
N LEU A 325 14.47 5.96 -19.31
CA LEU A 325 15.15 5.84 -18.00
C LEU A 325 16.05 4.59 -17.92
N TYR A 326 15.69 3.51 -18.60
CA TYR A 326 16.53 2.31 -18.71
C TYR A 326 17.81 2.57 -19.52
N TYR A 327 17.71 3.25 -20.65
CA TYR A 327 18.86 3.46 -21.55
C TYR A 327 20.02 4.20 -20.88
N ASN A 328 19.77 5.11 -19.95
CA ASN A 328 20.84 5.81 -19.23
C ASN A 328 21.10 5.21 -17.83
N ARG A 329 20.65 3.99 -17.58
CA ARG A 329 20.81 3.26 -16.32
C ARG A 329 20.23 4.01 -15.11
N THR A 330 19.14 4.73 -15.31
CA THR A 330 18.39 5.34 -14.20
C THR A 330 17.51 4.28 -13.52
N ILE A 331 16.96 3.32 -14.29
CA ILE A 331 16.25 2.12 -13.78
C ILE A 331 16.87 0.83 -14.36
N ASP A 332 16.55 -0.30 -13.72
CA ASP A 332 16.79 -1.65 -14.22
C ASP A 332 15.46 -2.26 -14.71
N ALA A 333 15.42 -2.76 -15.97
CA ALA A 333 14.17 -3.03 -16.72
C ALA A 333 13.47 -4.37 -16.42
N PHE A 334 13.81 -5.09 -15.34
CA PHE A 334 13.32 -6.46 -15.15
C PHE A 334 12.27 -6.64 -14.03
N GLY A 335 11.64 -5.57 -13.55
CA GLY A 335 10.66 -5.68 -12.46
C GLY A 335 11.25 -6.04 -11.09
N THR A 336 12.58 -6.11 -10.99
CA THR A 336 13.30 -6.49 -9.76
C THR A 336 13.53 -5.32 -8.80
N GLY A 337 13.02 -4.12 -9.12
CA GLY A 337 13.26 -2.92 -8.33
C GLY A 337 12.76 -3.05 -6.89
N PHE A 338 11.52 -3.50 -6.70
CA PHE A 338 10.95 -3.74 -5.36
C PHE A 338 11.69 -4.85 -4.61
N GLU A 339 12.00 -5.99 -5.26
CA GLU A 339 12.77 -7.07 -4.65
C GLU A 339 14.14 -6.57 -4.18
N ARG A 340 14.80 -5.73 -4.98
CA ARG A 340 16.07 -5.09 -4.60
C ARG A 340 15.93 -4.19 -3.39
N VAL A 341 14.88 -3.36 -3.34
CA VAL A 341 14.58 -2.50 -2.18
C VAL A 341 14.41 -3.37 -0.92
N PHE A 342 13.64 -4.45 -0.99
CA PHE A 342 13.41 -5.33 0.15
C PHE A 342 14.68 -6.02 0.61
N ARG A 343 15.54 -6.45 -0.31
CA ARG A 343 16.86 -7.01 0.04
C ARG A 343 17.79 -6.01 0.70
N LEU A 344 17.79 -4.75 0.26
CA LEU A 344 18.58 -3.68 0.85
C LEU A 344 18.05 -3.25 2.23
N CYS A 345 16.74 -3.41 2.46
CA CYS A 345 16.03 -2.98 3.66
C CYS A 345 15.73 -4.13 4.63
N THR A 346 16.55 -5.19 4.69
CA THR A 346 16.32 -6.35 5.59
C THR A 346 16.14 -5.98 7.06
N ASN A 347 16.77 -4.89 7.50
CA ASN A 347 16.70 -4.38 8.88
C ASN A 347 15.88 -3.07 8.98
N ILE A 348 15.21 -2.66 7.89
CA ILE A 348 14.44 -1.42 7.82
C ILE A 348 12.99 -1.80 7.58
N LYS A 349 12.12 -1.35 8.47
CA LYS A 349 10.69 -1.53 8.31
C LYS A 349 10.17 -0.59 7.24
N TYR A 350 9.24 -1.07 6.44
CA TYR A 350 8.56 -0.28 5.41
C TYR A 350 7.10 -0.69 5.32
N ARG A 351 6.30 0.17 4.73
CA ARG A 351 4.92 -0.15 4.34
C ARG A 351 4.59 0.52 3.02
N TYR A 352 3.65 -0.04 2.30
CA TYR A 352 3.18 0.53 1.04
C TYR A 352 1.69 0.29 0.90
N GLY A 353 1.05 1.07 0.06
CA GLY A 353 -0.36 0.95 -0.23
C GLY A 353 -0.75 1.69 -1.50
N SER A 354 -1.87 1.30 -2.06
CA SER A 354 -2.47 1.96 -3.21
C SER A 354 -3.93 2.26 -2.93
N ASN A 355 -4.38 3.42 -3.40
CA ASN A 355 -5.78 3.80 -3.41
C ASN A 355 -6.12 4.43 -4.77
N GLN A 356 -7.37 4.83 -4.98
CA GLN A 356 -7.82 5.44 -6.24
C GLN A 356 -7.05 6.71 -6.66
N PHE A 357 -6.34 7.38 -5.75
CA PHE A 357 -5.61 8.62 -6.02
C PHE A 357 -4.14 8.39 -6.34
N GLY A 358 -3.52 7.40 -5.73
CA GLY A 358 -2.09 7.16 -5.92
C GLY A 358 -1.54 5.97 -5.17
N PHE A 359 -0.24 5.78 -5.35
CA PHE A 359 0.56 4.80 -4.64
C PHE A 359 1.46 5.48 -3.62
N THR A 360 1.60 4.86 -2.48
CA THR A 360 2.43 5.35 -1.37
C THR A 360 3.44 4.29 -0.96
N PHE A 361 4.68 4.70 -0.74
CA PHE A 361 5.70 3.89 -0.09
C PHE A 361 6.28 4.67 1.10
N GLU A 362 6.40 4.02 2.25
CA GLU A 362 6.96 4.62 3.46
C GLU A 362 8.09 3.77 4.02
N PHE A 363 9.26 4.37 4.21
CA PHE A 363 10.32 3.81 5.04
C PHE A 363 10.10 4.25 6.47
N LEU A 364 10.04 3.31 7.41
CA LEU A 364 9.87 3.60 8.83
C LEU A 364 11.23 3.83 9.47
N ARG A 365 11.37 4.94 10.21
CA ARG A 365 12.60 5.37 10.84
C ARG A 365 12.66 4.87 12.28
N GLU A 366 13.82 4.41 12.72
CA GLU A 366 14.02 4.08 14.13
C GLU A 366 13.99 5.36 14.98
N HIS A 367 13.30 5.32 16.11
CA HIS A 367 13.34 6.44 17.05
C HIS A 367 14.74 6.57 17.62
N SER A 368 15.35 7.74 17.49
CA SER A 368 16.49 8.11 18.32
C SER A 368 15.96 8.37 19.74
N ASP A 369 16.34 7.54 20.71
CA ASP A 369 16.07 7.77 22.13
C ASP A 369 16.71 9.11 22.56
N GLY A 370 15.94 10.20 22.48
CA GLY A 370 16.46 11.54 22.78
C GLY A 370 15.44 12.67 22.77
N ALA A 371 14.15 12.41 22.68
CA ALA A 371 13.13 13.43 22.99
C ALA A 371 11.93 12.75 23.62
N ASN A 372 11.73 12.97 24.90
CA ASN A 372 10.53 12.60 25.64
C ASN A 372 9.33 13.37 25.09
N ASP A 373 8.58 12.77 24.16
CA ASP A 373 7.22 13.16 23.84
C ASP A 373 6.27 12.04 24.30
N PRO A 374 5.47 12.27 25.33
CA PRO A 374 4.61 11.24 25.93
C PRO A 374 3.41 10.84 25.07
N THR A 375 3.18 11.46 23.90
CA THR A 375 1.95 11.29 23.11
C THR A 375 2.07 10.33 21.92
N ASN A 376 3.26 9.83 21.55
CA ASN A 376 3.48 9.11 20.28
C ASN A 376 3.61 7.58 20.39
N ASN A 377 2.89 6.92 21.28
CA ASN A 377 2.92 5.47 21.45
C ASN A 377 1.59 4.78 21.09
N LEU A 378 1.06 4.98 19.92
CA LEU A 378 -0.11 4.18 19.48
C LEU A 378 -0.22 4.06 17.96
N THR A 379 0.77 3.47 17.25
CA THR A 379 0.49 2.86 15.93
C THR A 379 1.64 1.92 15.50
N ASN A 380 1.32 0.65 15.35
CA ASN A 380 2.01 -0.39 14.55
C ASN A 380 3.55 -0.50 14.69
N ASP A 381 4.02 -0.83 15.89
CA ASP A 381 5.36 -1.33 16.16
C ASP A 381 5.35 -2.89 16.09
N PRO A 382 6.40 -3.60 15.61
CA PRO A 382 6.47 -5.07 15.72
C PRO A 382 6.42 -5.61 17.16
N ILE A 383 6.68 -4.74 18.16
CA ILE A 383 6.30 -5.03 19.54
C ILE A 383 4.77 -5.23 19.62
N ASN A 384 3.97 -4.56 18.79
CA ASN A 384 2.52 -4.74 18.72
C ASN A 384 2.11 -6.08 18.08
N ASP A 385 2.86 -6.65 17.15
CA ASP A 385 2.52 -7.97 16.59
C ASP A 385 2.83 -9.07 17.61
N SER A 386 3.98 -9.01 18.27
CA SER A 386 4.30 -9.90 19.40
C SER A 386 3.35 -9.72 20.58
N ILE A 387 2.93 -8.50 20.89
CA ILE A 387 1.93 -8.19 21.91
C ILE A 387 0.52 -8.64 21.46
N ASN A 388 0.16 -8.44 20.18
CA ASN A 388 -1.10 -8.90 19.64
C ASN A 388 -1.19 -10.42 19.61
N ASP A 389 -0.12 -11.13 19.27
CA ASP A 389 -0.05 -12.58 19.34
C ASP A 389 -0.18 -13.08 20.79
N SER A 390 0.51 -12.45 21.72
CA SER A 390 0.39 -12.76 23.16
C SER A 390 -1.00 -12.46 23.72
N ILE A 391 -1.68 -11.41 23.23
CA ILE A 391 -3.06 -11.08 23.58
C ILE A 391 -4.03 -12.09 22.98
N ASN A 392 -3.88 -12.44 21.71
CA ASN A 392 -4.75 -13.39 21.03
C ASN A 392 -4.62 -14.77 21.66
N GLU A 393 -3.42 -15.17 22.07
CA GLU A 393 -3.19 -16.40 22.83
C GLU A 393 -3.83 -16.35 24.24
N SER A 394 -3.68 -15.25 24.95
CA SER A 394 -4.30 -15.03 26.27
C SER A 394 -5.83 -15.00 26.21
N ILE A 395 -6.41 -14.38 25.17
CA ILE A 395 -7.87 -14.35 24.94
C ILE A 395 -8.39 -15.74 24.56
N LYS A 396 -7.66 -16.49 23.70
CA LYS A 396 -8.01 -17.88 23.35
C LYS A 396 -8.06 -18.79 24.57
N LEU A 397 -7.15 -18.60 25.53
CA LEU A 397 -7.08 -19.37 26.77
C LEU A 397 -8.22 -19.03 27.73
N SER A 398 -8.71 -17.79 27.76
CA SER A 398 -9.74 -17.34 28.71
C SER A 398 -11.19 -17.73 28.33
N LYS A 399 -11.46 -18.12 27.08
CA LYS A 399 -12.81 -18.42 26.54
C LYS A 399 -13.86 -17.32 26.80
N LYS A 400 -13.47 -16.10 27.13
CA LYS A 400 -14.35 -14.97 27.43
C LYS A 400 -13.99 -13.75 26.59
N GLU A 401 -15.01 -13.01 26.14
CA GLU A 401 -14.84 -11.78 25.37
C GLU A 401 -14.43 -10.62 26.28
N LEU A 402 -13.37 -9.89 25.87
CA LEU A 402 -12.94 -8.65 26.50
C LEU A 402 -13.54 -7.46 25.75
N THR A 403 -13.91 -6.43 26.47
CA THR A 403 -14.29 -5.15 25.82
C THR A 403 -13.05 -4.48 25.19
N ALA A 404 -13.26 -3.62 24.18
CA ALA A 404 -12.20 -2.87 23.54
C ALA A 404 -11.34 -2.06 24.53
N ALA A 405 -11.94 -1.54 25.61
CA ALA A 405 -11.22 -0.81 26.66
C ALA A 405 -10.37 -1.74 27.54
N GLU A 406 -10.82 -2.95 27.84
CA GLU A 406 -10.07 -3.95 28.59
C GLU A 406 -8.93 -4.52 27.77
N THR A 407 -9.14 -4.75 26.47
CA THR A 407 -8.08 -5.14 25.53
C THR A 407 -6.99 -4.05 25.47
N LYS A 408 -7.37 -2.77 25.41
CA LYS A 408 -6.43 -1.65 25.43
C LYS A 408 -5.66 -1.60 26.76
N LEU A 409 -6.32 -1.85 27.88
CA LEU A 409 -5.67 -1.92 29.20
C LEU A 409 -4.67 -3.07 29.29
N LEU A 410 -5.03 -4.24 28.81
CA LEU A 410 -4.15 -5.41 28.76
C LEU A 410 -2.92 -5.15 27.91
N LYS A 411 -3.07 -4.49 26.74
CA LYS A 411 -1.95 -4.06 25.89
C LYS A 411 -0.96 -3.18 26.65
N ILE A 412 -1.45 -2.20 27.40
CA ILE A 412 -0.58 -1.31 28.19
C ILE A 412 0.17 -2.09 29.26
N ILE A 413 -0.48 -3.05 29.93
CA ILE A 413 0.16 -3.88 30.98
C ILE A 413 1.26 -4.78 30.38
N LEU A 414 1.03 -5.33 29.18
CA LEU A 414 2.01 -6.18 28.46
C LEU A 414 3.28 -5.41 28.07
N THR A 415 3.27 -4.06 28.00
CA THR A 415 4.49 -3.29 27.78
C THR A 415 5.50 -3.37 28.92
N GLY A 416 5.10 -3.94 30.09
CA GLY A 416 5.99 -4.08 31.26
C GLY A 416 6.30 -2.79 31.99
N LYS A 417 5.80 -1.63 31.52
CA LYS A 417 6.04 -0.33 32.18
C LYS A 417 5.18 -0.21 33.45
N LYS A 418 5.72 0.51 34.44
CA LYS A 418 5.01 0.73 35.70
C LYS A 418 4.02 1.89 35.57
N TYR A 419 2.73 1.59 35.66
CA TYR A 419 1.64 2.56 35.60
C TYR A 419 0.82 2.56 36.89
N THR A 420 0.37 3.74 37.29
CA THR A 420 -0.64 3.89 38.35
C THR A 420 -2.04 3.79 37.73
N LYS A 421 -3.06 3.62 38.58
CA LYS A 421 -4.46 3.62 38.11
C LYS A 421 -4.86 4.95 37.43
N TYR A 422 -4.21 6.05 37.77
CA TYR A 422 -4.45 7.36 37.18
C TYR A 422 -3.80 7.47 35.79
N ASP A 423 -2.63 6.87 35.62
CA ASP A 423 -1.96 6.78 34.31
C ASP A 423 -2.75 5.93 33.33
N PHE A 424 -3.26 4.78 33.78
CA PHE A 424 -4.19 3.98 32.99
C PHE A 424 -5.48 4.72 32.63
N ALA A 425 -6.02 5.52 33.59
CA ALA A 425 -7.23 6.31 33.38
C ALA A 425 -7.01 7.36 32.28
N ALA A 426 -5.88 8.05 32.30
CA ALA A 426 -5.49 9.01 31.28
C ALA A 426 -5.28 8.34 29.92
N ALA A 427 -4.54 7.22 29.86
CA ALA A 427 -4.22 6.51 28.62
C ALA A 427 -5.45 5.90 27.92
N ILE A 428 -6.49 5.51 28.67
CA ILE A 428 -7.71 4.86 28.16
C ILE A 428 -8.87 5.84 27.97
N GLY A 429 -8.79 7.02 28.61
CA GLY A 429 -9.88 8.01 28.58
C GLY A 429 -11.09 7.57 29.42
N LYS A 430 -10.85 6.88 30.57
CA LYS A 430 -11.90 6.41 31.50
C LYS A 430 -11.61 6.87 32.92
N SER A 431 -12.63 6.85 33.79
CA SER A 431 -12.45 7.20 35.21
C SER A 431 -11.56 6.19 35.94
N PRO A 432 -10.79 6.61 36.99
CA PRO A 432 -9.99 5.69 37.79
C PRO A 432 -10.79 4.55 38.43
N SER A 433 -12.06 4.78 38.76
CA SER A 433 -12.97 3.73 39.25
C SER A 433 -13.33 2.69 38.18
N THR A 434 -13.50 3.11 36.93
CA THR A 434 -13.71 2.22 35.79
C THR A 434 -12.47 1.38 35.52
N ILE A 435 -11.27 1.97 35.56
CA ILE A 435 -9.99 1.25 35.43
C ILE A 435 -9.84 0.20 36.53
N GLN A 436 -10.19 0.52 37.78
CA GLN A 436 -10.12 -0.44 38.87
C GLN A 436 -11.03 -1.65 38.63
N ARG A 437 -12.21 -1.44 38.04
CA ARG A 437 -13.13 -2.53 37.66
C ARG A 437 -12.53 -3.38 36.54
N TYR A 438 -11.93 -2.80 35.54
CA TYR A 438 -11.27 -3.52 34.45
C TYR A 438 -10.05 -4.32 34.95
N LEU A 439 -9.20 -3.75 35.80
CA LEU A 439 -8.08 -4.47 36.41
C LEU A 439 -8.57 -5.67 37.25
N LYS A 440 -9.65 -5.51 37.99
CA LYS A 440 -10.27 -6.60 38.75
C LYS A 440 -10.76 -7.70 37.81
N HIS A 441 -11.48 -7.35 36.74
CA HIS A 441 -11.99 -8.31 35.76
C HIS A 441 -10.86 -9.07 35.05
N LEU A 442 -9.83 -8.38 34.60
CA LEU A 442 -8.66 -9.02 33.96
C LEU A 442 -7.90 -9.94 34.94
N THR A 443 -7.88 -9.61 36.24
CA THR A 443 -7.31 -10.50 37.29
C THR A 443 -8.16 -11.72 37.50
N GLU A 444 -9.50 -11.58 37.56
CA GLU A 444 -10.46 -12.70 37.69
C GLU A 444 -10.40 -13.64 36.48
N LEU A 445 -10.06 -13.15 35.32
CA LEU A 445 -9.80 -13.93 34.11
C LEU A 445 -8.42 -14.61 34.10
N GLY A 446 -7.55 -14.33 35.08
CA GLY A 446 -6.20 -14.88 35.14
C GLY A 446 -5.21 -14.28 34.13
N LEU A 447 -5.56 -13.17 33.45
CA LEU A 447 -4.75 -12.55 32.41
C LEU A 447 -3.65 -11.66 32.97
N ILE A 448 -3.86 -11.08 34.16
CA ILE A 448 -2.91 -10.22 34.85
C ILE A 448 -2.84 -10.57 36.33
N ARG A 449 -1.69 -10.27 36.93
CA ARG A 449 -1.50 -10.30 38.38
C ARG A 449 -0.74 -9.09 38.87
N ARG A 450 -0.90 -8.79 40.17
CA ARG A 450 -0.12 -7.72 40.80
C ARG A 450 1.17 -8.29 41.37
N SER A 451 2.31 -7.71 40.99
CA SER A 451 3.61 -8.04 41.55
C SER A 451 4.09 -6.94 42.49
N GLY A 452 4.52 -7.30 43.70
CA GLY A 452 5.01 -6.38 44.73
C GLY A 452 3.95 -5.88 45.73
N SER A 453 4.35 -4.93 46.59
CA SER A 453 3.52 -4.44 47.72
C SER A 453 2.40 -3.50 47.23
N ASN A 454 1.38 -3.25 48.11
CA ASN A 454 0.27 -2.35 47.80
C ASN A 454 0.68 -0.91 47.46
N LYS A 455 1.83 -0.44 47.92
CA LYS A 455 2.35 0.91 47.64
C LYS A 455 3.27 0.96 46.41
N ASN A 456 4.06 -0.10 46.13
CA ASN A 456 5.10 -0.11 45.11
C ASN A 456 4.93 -1.21 44.06
N GLY A 457 3.82 -1.97 44.09
CA GLY A 457 3.55 -3.05 43.15
C GLY A 457 3.16 -2.55 41.76
N GLN A 458 3.44 -3.37 40.75
CA GLN A 458 3.02 -3.16 39.36
C GLN A 458 2.13 -4.28 38.87
N TRP A 459 1.35 -4.00 37.84
CA TRP A 459 0.55 -5.00 37.14
C TRP A 459 1.42 -5.68 36.07
N ILE A 460 1.40 -7.01 36.03
CA ILE A 460 2.12 -7.84 35.06
C ILE A 460 1.17 -8.87 34.46
N SER A 461 1.41 -9.27 33.22
CA SER A 461 0.71 -10.39 32.58
C SER A 461 1.13 -11.71 33.21
N VAL A 462 0.23 -12.68 33.18
CA VAL A 462 0.51 -14.06 33.62
C VAL A 462 0.95 -14.83 32.37
N SER A 463 2.19 -15.32 32.34
CA SER A 463 2.73 -16.17 31.27
C SER A 463 2.62 -17.65 31.63
N GLN A 464 2.60 -18.55 30.62
CA GLN A 464 2.50 -20.01 30.79
C GLN A 464 3.60 -20.65 31.65
N GLN A 465 4.68 -19.92 31.99
CA GLN A 465 5.74 -20.42 32.85
C GLN A 465 5.47 -20.22 34.35
N ASP A 466 4.39 -19.54 34.70
CA ASP A 466 4.00 -19.21 36.08
C ASP A 466 2.78 -20.00 36.60
N ILE A 467 2.29 -21.00 35.86
CA ILE A 467 1.27 -22.00 36.22
C ILE A 467 1.95 -23.39 36.16
#